data_a81a000191ade1cdfc0a73eec3bf4148
#
_entry.id   a81a000191ade1cdfc0a73eec3bf4148
#
_cell.length_a   1.000
_cell.length_b   1.000
_cell.length_c   1.000
_cell.angle_alpha   90.00
_cell.angle_beta   90.00
_cell.angle_gamma   90.00
#
_symmetry.space_group_name_H-M   'P 1'
#
loop_
_entity.id
_entity.type
_entity.pdbx_description
1 polymer ?
#
loop_
_entity_poly.entity_id
_entity_poly.type
_entity_poly.pdbx_seq_one_letter_code
_entity_poly.pdbx_strand_id
1 'polypeptide(L)'
;VMEAAVNACSAVDICLGKILEKAEENFYKVIILADHGNADTMINEDGSVCTTHTTSKVPFIICDDKVKIKKEGTLVNVAPTILDYMDIAIPKEMEGTESLIIKD
;
A
#
# COMPACT_ATOMS: atom_id res chain seq x y z
N VAL A 1 5.05 14.63 17.45
CA VAL A 1 5.36 14.09 18.32
C VAL A 1 4.92 12.65 18.43
N MET A 2 5.73 11.85 19.12
CA MET A 2 5.61 10.40 19.09
C MET A 2 4.26 9.89 19.60
N GLU A 3 3.77 10.42 20.71
CA GLU A 3 2.49 9.98 21.27
C GLU A 3 1.31 10.24 20.31
N ALA A 4 1.31 11.40 19.67
CA ALA A 4 0.28 11.72 18.67
C ALA A 4 0.37 10.80 17.46
N ALA A 5 1.59 10.45 17.03
CA ALA A 5 1.78 9.52 15.92
C ALA A 5 1.26 8.12 16.27
N VAL A 6 1.54 7.64 17.49
CA VAL A 6 1.04 6.35 17.97
C VAL A 6 -0.48 6.34 17.98
N ASN A 7 -1.10 7.40 18.49
CA ASN A 7 -2.56 7.52 18.55
C ASN A 7 -3.16 7.57 17.14
N ALA A 8 -2.52 8.28 16.21
CA ALA A 8 -2.97 8.34 14.83
C ALA A 8 -2.89 6.97 14.15
N CYS A 9 -1.79 6.26 14.32
CA CYS A 9 -1.63 4.91 13.77
C CYS A 9 -2.67 3.95 14.33
N SER A 10 -2.94 4.02 15.63
CA SER A 10 -3.97 3.20 16.27
C SER A 10 -5.35 3.49 15.70
N ALA A 11 -5.68 4.76 15.49
CA ALA A 11 -6.97 5.17 14.92
C ALA A 11 -7.11 4.67 13.48
N VAL A 12 -6.05 4.79 12.68
CA VAL A 12 -6.04 4.31 11.30
C VAL A 12 -6.23 2.79 11.26
N ASP A 13 -5.55 2.07 12.14
CA ASP A 13 -5.66 0.62 12.21
C ASP A 13 -7.09 0.17 12.51
N ILE A 14 -7.73 0.81 13.49
CA ILE A 14 -9.13 0.51 13.84
C ILE A 14 -10.05 0.78 12.66
N CYS A 15 -9.89 1.92 11.99
CA CYS A 15 -10.70 2.28 10.84
C CYS A 15 -10.46 1.32 9.67
N LEU A 16 -9.21 0.93 9.44
CA LEU A 16 -8.87 -0.03 8.40
C LEU A 16 -9.55 -1.37 8.65
N GLY A 17 -9.56 -1.84 9.90
CA GLY A 17 -10.26 -3.06 10.26
C GLY A 17 -11.74 -3.03 9.91
N LYS A 18 -12.41 -1.91 10.17
CA LYS A 18 -13.82 -1.72 9.81
C LYS A 18 -14.04 -1.73 8.31
N ILE A 19 -13.15 -1.07 7.57
CA ILE A 19 -13.21 -1.04 6.10
C ILE A 19 -13.03 -2.44 5.53
N LEU A 20 -12.05 -3.19 6.02
CA LEU A 20 -11.79 -4.56 5.58
C LEU A 20 -12.97 -5.48 5.81
N GLU A 21 -13.61 -5.38 6.99
CA GLU A 21 -14.79 -6.15 7.32
C GLU A 21 -15.93 -5.86 6.35
N LYS A 22 -16.16 -4.58 6.06
CA LYS A 22 -17.23 -4.16 5.15
C LYS A 22 -16.93 -4.56 3.71
N ALA A 23 -15.68 -4.48 3.30
CA ALA A 23 -15.26 -4.89 1.97
C ALA A 23 -15.46 -6.39 1.78
N GLU A 24 -15.10 -7.20 2.78
CA GLU A 24 -15.29 -8.65 2.74
C GLU A 24 -16.79 -9.01 2.64
N GLU A 25 -17.64 -8.37 3.43
CA GLU A 25 -19.09 -8.57 3.37
C GLU A 25 -19.69 -8.29 1.99
N ASN A 26 -19.09 -7.37 1.26
CA ASN A 26 -19.59 -6.93 -0.05
C ASN A 26 -18.77 -7.45 -1.23
N PHE A 27 -17.88 -8.40 -0.98
CA PHE A 27 -17.07 -9.07 -2.02
C PHE A 27 -16.15 -8.11 -2.81
N TYR A 28 -15.63 -7.10 -2.12
CA TYR A 28 -14.65 -6.19 -2.73
C TYR A 28 -13.26 -6.80 -2.68
N LYS A 29 -12.49 -6.56 -3.72
CA LYS A 29 -11.07 -6.83 -3.72
C LYS A 29 -10.38 -5.65 -3.04
N VAL A 30 -9.38 -5.92 -2.18
CA VAL A 30 -8.74 -4.88 -1.39
C VAL A 30 -7.23 -4.88 -1.61
N ILE A 31 -6.70 -3.70 -1.87
CA ILE A 31 -5.26 -3.45 -1.93
C ILE A 31 -4.96 -2.32 -0.96
N ILE A 32 -3.95 -2.51 -0.12
CA ILE A 32 -3.51 -1.51 0.86
C ILE A 32 -2.12 -1.05 0.49
N LEU A 33 -1.94 0.26 0.36
CA LEU A 33 -0.64 0.83 0.04
C LEU A 33 -0.54 2.26 0.60
N ALA A 34 0.65 2.83 0.48
CA ALA A 34 0.88 4.24 0.75
C ALA A 34 1.60 4.86 -0.45
N ASP A 35 1.49 6.16 -0.61
CA ASP A 35 2.19 6.89 -1.68
C ASP A 35 3.61 7.31 -1.25
N HIS A 36 3.85 7.43 0.04
CA HIS A 36 5.14 7.80 0.60
C HIS A 36 5.21 7.41 2.07
N GLY A 37 6.43 7.39 2.63
CA GLY A 37 6.62 7.18 4.06
C GLY A 37 6.35 8.47 4.84
N ASN A 38 6.12 8.30 6.14
CA ASN A 38 5.90 9.42 7.07
C ASN A 38 6.28 8.97 8.48
N ALA A 39 5.40 8.23 9.16
CA ALA A 39 5.62 7.80 10.54
C ALA A 39 6.69 6.70 10.69
N ASP A 40 7.20 6.15 9.61
CA ASP A 40 8.27 5.16 9.63
C ASP A 40 9.59 5.75 10.12
N THR A 41 9.76 7.09 10.01
CA THR A 41 10.92 7.80 10.54
C THR A 41 10.43 8.98 11.36
N MET A 42 10.51 8.85 12.69
CA MET A 42 10.07 9.90 13.62
C MET A 42 11.20 10.79 14.08
N ILE A 43 12.44 10.27 14.09
CA ILE A 43 13.64 10.99 14.54
C ILE A 43 14.70 10.86 13.46
N ASN A 44 15.28 11.98 13.04
CA ASN A 44 16.37 12.03 12.07
C ASN A 44 17.68 11.54 12.69
N GLU A 45 18.68 11.24 11.85
CA GLU A 45 20.00 10.78 12.31
C GLU A 45 20.67 11.74 13.28
N ASP A 46 20.39 13.03 13.19
CA ASP A 46 20.94 14.05 14.08
C ASP A 46 20.16 14.19 15.40
N GLY A 47 19.14 13.37 15.63
CA GLY A 47 18.31 13.40 16.83
C GLY A 47 17.13 14.34 16.78
N SER A 48 16.97 15.14 15.71
CA SER A 48 15.84 16.04 15.58
C SER A 48 14.58 15.27 15.19
N VAL A 49 13.42 15.86 15.48
CA VAL A 49 12.12 15.26 15.11
C VAL A 49 11.94 15.31 13.59
N CYS A 50 11.63 14.17 13.00
CA CYS A 50 11.33 14.08 11.57
C CYS A 50 9.88 14.53 11.33
N THR A 51 9.72 15.64 10.64
CA THR A 51 8.40 16.20 10.33
C THR A 51 8.08 16.17 8.84
N THR A 52 9.02 15.74 8.01
CA THR A 52 8.85 15.65 6.56
C THR A 52 8.48 14.25 6.13
N HIS A 53 7.96 14.12 4.92
CA HIS A 53 7.73 12.81 4.30
C HIS A 53 9.08 12.14 4.06
N THR A 54 9.13 10.82 4.23
CA THR A 54 10.36 10.05 4.05
C THR A 54 10.38 9.39 2.67
N THR A 55 11.58 8.98 2.23
CA THR A 55 11.78 8.24 0.99
C THR A 55 11.81 6.72 1.22
N SER A 56 11.50 6.28 2.43
CA SER A 56 11.45 4.87 2.77
C SER A 56 10.43 4.13 1.90
N LYS A 57 10.69 2.85 1.69
CA LYS A 57 9.74 1.98 1.01
C LYS A 57 8.46 1.88 1.82
N VAL A 58 7.35 1.75 1.13
CA VAL A 58 6.03 1.66 1.76
C VAL A 58 5.41 0.30 1.47
N PRO A 59 4.46 -0.14 2.30
CA PRO A 59 3.81 -1.42 2.06
C PRO A 59 2.93 -1.40 0.83
N PHE A 60 2.81 -2.56 0.20
CA PHE A 60 1.85 -2.83 -0.85
C PHE A 60 1.30 -4.22 -0.58
N ILE A 61 0.05 -4.30 -0.21
CA ILE A 61 -0.57 -5.54 0.28
C ILE A 61 -1.83 -5.83 -0.53
N ILE A 62 -1.90 -7.01 -1.13
CA ILE A 62 -3.14 -7.51 -1.73
C ILE A 62 -3.76 -8.45 -0.71
N CYS A 63 -4.98 -8.13 -0.27
CA CYS A 63 -5.68 -8.90 0.76
C CYS A 63 -6.35 -10.13 0.17
N ASP A 64 -5.52 -11.07 -0.32
CA ASP A 64 -5.99 -12.30 -0.97
C ASP A 64 -4.88 -13.34 -0.87
N ASP A 65 -5.12 -14.38 -0.11
CA ASP A 65 -4.14 -15.45 0.14
C ASP A 65 -3.74 -16.21 -1.12
N LYS A 66 -4.55 -16.16 -2.16
CA LYS A 66 -4.32 -16.88 -3.41
C LYS A 66 -3.43 -16.11 -4.38
N VAL A 67 -3.17 -14.85 -4.09
CA VAL A 67 -2.39 -13.98 -4.96
C VAL A 67 -0.99 -13.80 -4.40
N LYS A 68 0.01 -14.00 -5.26
CA LYS A 68 1.41 -13.77 -4.92
C LYS A 68 1.91 -12.57 -5.71
N ILE A 69 2.73 -11.75 -5.09
CA ILE A 69 3.27 -10.54 -5.72
C ILE A 69 4.79 -10.52 -5.62
N LYS A 70 5.40 -9.74 -6.49
CA LYS A 70 6.85 -9.51 -6.48
C LYS A 70 7.25 -8.78 -5.21
N LYS A 71 8.49 -8.96 -4.78
CA LYS A 71 9.00 -8.37 -3.54
C LYS A 71 9.07 -6.86 -3.57
N GLU A 72 9.27 -6.27 -4.73
CA GLU A 72 9.42 -4.83 -4.88
C GLU A 72 8.76 -4.33 -6.15
N GLY A 73 8.37 -3.08 -6.11
CA GLY A 73 7.84 -2.37 -7.26
C GLY A 73 7.88 -0.88 -6.99
N THR A 74 7.29 -0.13 -7.89
CA THR A 74 7.19 1.32 -7.77
C THR A 74 5.75 1.75 -7.98
N LEU A 75 5.46 3.02 -7.78
CA LEU A 75 4.10 3.54 -7.96
C LEU A 75 3.56 3.32 -9.37
N VAL A 76 4.44 3.26 -10.38
CA VAL A 76 3.99 3.02 -11.76
C VAL A 76 3.42 1.61 -11.96
N ASN A 77 3.71 0.68 -11.06
CA ASN A 77 3.19 -0.67 -11.12
C ASN A 77 1.78 -0.80 -10.52
N VAL A 78 1.30 0.21 -9.80
CA VAL A 78 0.04 0.13 -9.05
C VAL A 78 -1.16 -0.07 -9.97
N ALA A 79 -1.34 0.82 -10.94
CA ALA A 79 -2.50 0.74 -11.84
C ALA A 79 -2.51 -0.55 -12.67
N PRO A 80 -1.39 -0.99 -13.29
CA PRO A 80 -1.37 -2.28 -13.98
C PRO A 80 -1.70 -3.46 -13.06
N THR A 81 -1.24 -3.43 -11.81
CA THR A 81 -1.54 -4.48 -10.84
C THR A 81 -3.02 -4.53 -10.49
N ILE A 82 -3.65 -3.37 -10.30
CA ILE A 82 -5.09 -3.29 -10.02
C ILE A 82 -5.89 -3.87 -11.18
N LEU A 83 -5.56 -3.46 -12.40
CA LEU A 83 -6.26 -3.95 -13.59
C LEU A 83 -6.10 -5.46 -13.75
N ASP A 84 -4.88 -5.96 -13.53
CA ASP A 84 -4.61 -7.40 -13.59
C ASP A 84 -5.42 -8.16 -12.54
N TYR A 85 -5.48 -7.63 -11.31
CA TYR A 85 -6.25 -8.24 -10.23
C TYR A 85 -7.75 -8.26 -10.52
N MET A 86 -8.24 -7.28 -11.28
CA MET A 86 -9.63 -7.20 -11.70
C MET A 86 -9.93 -7.95 -13.00
N ASP A 87 -8.94 -8.64 -13.56
CA ASP A 87 -9.06 -9.32 -14.86
C ASP A 87 -9.42 -8.39 -16.00
N ILE A 88 -8.92 -7.16 -15.93
CA ILE A 88 -9.09 -6.16 -16.97
C ILE A 88 -7.79 -6.03 -17.76
N ALA A 89 -7.86 -6.02 -19.07
CA ALA A 89 -6.68 -5.90 -19.91
C ALA A 89 -5.95 -4.58 -19.65
N ILE A 90 -4.62 -4.65 -19.52
CA ILE A 90 -3.79 -3.47 -19.31
C ILE A 90 -3.76 -2.67 -20.62
N PRO A 91 -4.15 -1.39 -20.59
CA PRO A 91 -4.21 -0.62 -21.82
C PRO A 91 -2.83 -0.33 -22.41
N LYS A 92 -2.82 -0.06 -23.69
CA LYS A 92 -1.59 0.19 -24.44
C LYS A 92 -0.80 1.37 -23.88
N GLU A 93 -1.47 2.35 -23.32
CA GLU A 93 -0.86 3.53 -22.72
C GLU A 93 0.02 3.19 -21.51
N MET A 94 -0.19 2.02 -20.91
CA MET A 94 0.61 1.51 -19.78
C MET A 94 1.68 0.53 -20.25
N GLU A 95 1.94 0.45 -21.54
CA GLU A 95 2.97 -0.43 -22.10
C GLU A 95 4.32 -0.12 -21.48
N GLY A 96 5.07 -1.16 -21.10
CA GLY A 96 6.34 -1.00 -20.41
C GLY A 96 6.24 -0.99 -18.90
N THR A 97 5.02 -0.92 -18.34
CA THR A 97 4.79 -1.11 -16.92
C THR A 97 4.15 -2.48 -16.69
N GLU A 98 4.51 -3.12 -15.62
CA GLU A 98 3.99 -4.47 -15.36
C GLU A 98 3.19 -4.57 -14.08
N SER A 99 2.29 -5.54 -14.07
CA SER A 99 1.61 -5.97 -12.85
C SER A 99 2.63 -6.61 -11.92
N LEU A 100 2.46 -6.42 -10.62
CA LEU A 100 3.28 -7.06 -9.60
C LEU A 100 2.79 -8.47 -9.26
N ILE A 101 1.66 -8.89 -9.79
CA ILE A 101 1.10 -10.22 -9.54
C ILE A 101 1.95 -11.27 -10.26
N ILE A 102 2.36 -12.29 -9.50
CA ILE A 102 3.12 -13.41 -10.06
C ILE A 102 2.12 -14.45 -10.57
N LYS A 103 2.26 -14.82 -11.83
CA LYS A 103 1.43 -15.86 -12.45
C LYS A 103 2.24 -17.12 -12.64
N ASP A 104 1.66 -18.24 -12.28
CA ASP A 104 2.26 -19.57 -12.45
C ASP A 104 2.00 -20.11 -13.83
#